data_31eb1807a99dcf020d9ec7d772344591
#
_entry.id   31eb1807a99dcf020d9ec7d772344591
#
_cell.length_a   1.000
_cell.length_b   1.000
_cell.length_c   1.000
_cell.angle_alpha   90.00
_cell.angle_beta   90.00
_cell.angle_gamma   90.00
#
_symmetry.space_group_name_H-M   'P 1'
#
loop_
_entity.id
_entity.type
_entity.pdbx_description
1 polymer ?
#
loop_
_entity_poly.entity_id
_entity_poly.type
_entity_poly.pdbx_seq_one_letter_code
_entity_poly.pdbx_strand_id
1 'polypeptide(L)'
;MSRSGKLVMPILAVVAVFAAMPNAFALRTDVAPGGNFDLSVWSLQLPIGSPGAPTTIPPSQLEGASGYTNPTYFWTDKNDGSMTFWDPEAGVKTPNSNYARTELREMNANGSAADWALAGSHKLSARLRIVSVTKSVCVGQIHLGSGGSSTKPLVELYYAPNGDITLGTENSPDGGQTRHPVGNVALGTQWNYDIAVSGGNTVKLTINGTTTSYPIPSSFFAYHQYFKAGDYNQSSSDSTSNGAKVKFYALTVSHS
;
A
#
# COMPACT_ATOMS: atom_id res chain seq x y z
N MET A 1 53.63 30.56 -37.05
CA MET A 1 52.63 31.25 -36.20
C MET A 1 51.37 30.44 -36.17
N SER A 2 51.20 29.58 -35.18
CA SER A 2 50.04 28.71 -35.02
C SER A 2 49.02 29.38 -34.07
N ARG A 3 47.80 29.63 -34.56
CA ARG A 3 46.68 30.14 -33.74
C ARG A 3 45.90 28.96 -33.18
N SER A 4 46.02 28.75 -31.88
CA SER A 4 45.20 27.81 -31.14
C SER A 4 43.82 28.41 -30.90
N GLY A 5 42.79 27.90 -31.58
CA GLY A 5 41.39 28.25 -31.30
C GLY A 5 40.86 27.50 -30.08
N LYS A 6 40.46 28.21 -29.02
CA LYS A 6 39.76 27.61 -27.87
C LYS A 6 38.30 27.36 -28.24
N LEU A 7 37.90 26.12 -28.24
CA LEU A 7 36.51 25.69 -28.41
C LEU A 7 35.78 25.95 -27.07
N VAL A 8 34.84 26.89 -27.05
CA VAL A 8 33.95 27.13 -25.90
C VAL A 8 32.68 26.29 -26.11
N MET A 9 32.52 25.25 -25.31
CA MET A 9 31.28 24.50 -25.26
C MET A 9 30.23 25.24 -24.44
N PRO A 10 28.99 25.45 -24.93
CA PRO A 10 27.93 26.03 -24.11
C PRO A 10 27.45 25.01 -23.06
N ILE A 11 27.42 25.42 -21.80
CA ILE A 11 26.80 24.68 -20.72
C ILE A 11 25.28 24.85 -20.87
N LEU A 12 24.60 23.76 -21.24
CA LEU A 12 23.15 23.72 -21.28
C LEU A 12 22.64 23.59 -19.83
N ALA A 13 22.10 24.67 -19.26
CA ALA A 13 21.44 24.62 -17.96
C ALA A 13 20.09 23.91 -18.12
N VAL A 14 19.96 22.71 -17.56
CA VAL A 14 18.68 22.02 -17.42
C VAL A 14 17.90 22.70 -16.31
N VAL A 15 16.90 23.49 -16.65
CA VAL A 15 15.93 24.02 -15.70
C VAL A 15 14.96 22.90 -15.37
N ALA A 16 15.09 22.31 -14.18
CA ALA A 16 14.11 21.39 -13.64
C ALA A 16 12.83 22.17 -13.30
N VAL A 17 11.80 22.04 -14.11
CA VAL A 17 10.46 22.53 -13.79
C VAL A 17 9.88 21.62 -12.72
N PHE A 18 9.93 22.02 -11.47
CA PHE A 18 9.15 21.41 -10.40
C PHE A 18 7.68 21.73 -10.66
N ALA A 19 6.91 20.78 -11.16
CA ALA A 19 5.45 20.88 -11.15
C ALA A 19 5.01 20.97 -9.68
N ALA A 20 4.47 22.12 -9.29
CA ALA A 20 3.87 22.32 -7.98
C ALA A 20 2.73 21.30 -7.83
N MET A 21 2.85 20.38 -6.89
CA MET A 21 1.72 19.53 -6.49
C MET A 21 0.60 20.44 -5.99
N PRO A 22 -0.65 20.19 -6.36
CA PRO A 22 -1.77 20.95 -5.83
C PRO A 22 -1.70 20.93 -4.31
N ASN A 23 -1.98 22.07 -3.66
CA ASN A 23 -2.01 22.20 -2.21
C ASN A 23 -2.83 21.06 -1.61
N ALA A 24 -2.16 20.09 -0.99
CA ALA A 24 -2.85 19.10 -0.20
C ALA A 24 -3.53 19.85 0.94
N PHE A 25 -4.88 19.87 0.97
CA PHE A 25 -5.60 20.36 2.12
C PHE A 25 -5.05 19.67 3.36
N ALA A 26 -4.84 20.45 4.44
CA ALA A 26 -4.41 19.88 5.70
C ALA A 26 -5.46 18.86 6.15
N LEU A 27 -5.01 17.67 6.55
CA LEU A 27 -5.90 16.63 7.07
C LEU A 27 -6.56 17.13 8.36
N ARG A 28 -7.84 16.87 8.49
CA ARG A 28 -8.64 17.23 9.68
C ARG A 28 -8.38 16.23 10.80
N THR A 29 -8.26 16.72 12.04
CA THR A 29 -7.98 15.88 13.20
C THR A 29 -9.24 15.49 13.98
N ASP A 30 -10.39 16.08 13.62
CA ASP A 30 -11.68 16.01 14.32
C ASP A 30 -12.72 15.13 13.62
N VAL A 31 -12.34 14.41 12.57
CA VAL A 31 -13.22 13.55 11.77
C VAL A 31 -12.74 12.10 11.76
N ALA A 32 -13.63 11.16 11.44
CA ALA A 32 -13.24 9.79 11.15
C ALA A 32 -12.30 9.72 9.91
N PRO A 33 -11.54 8.64 9.70
CA PRO A 33 -10.66 8.50 8.54
C PRO A 33 -11.35 8.77 7.20
N GLY A 34 -12.59 8.32 7.01
CA GLY A 34 -13.39 8.60 5.81
C GLY A 34 -13.76 10.07 5.59
N GLY A 35 -13.53 10.95 6.57
CA GLY A 35 -13.67 12.41 6.39
C GLY A 35 -12.44 13.06 5.75
N ASN A 36 -11.32 12.35 5.71
CA ASN A 36 -10.05 12.79 5.11
C ASN A 36 -9.68 12.00 3.84
N PHE A 37 -10.18 10.78 3.72
CA PHE A 37 -9.84 9.84 2.65
C PHE A 37 -11.11 9.36 1.98
N ASP A 38 -11.08 9.18 0.67
CA ASP A 38 -12.15 8.48 -0.03
C ASP A 38 -12.07 6.98 0.28
N LEU A 39 -12.91 6.52 1.20
CA LEU A 39 -13.01 5.13 1.60
C LEU A 39 -14.22 4.42 0.99
N SER A 40 -14.93 5.04 0.04
CA SER A 40 -16.09 4.48 -0.67
C SER A 40 -15.76 3.21 -1.47
N VAL A 41 -14.49 3.05 -1.84
CA VAL A 41 -13.99 1.90 -2.60
C VAL A 41 -13.11 0.97 -1.74
N TRP A 42 -13.32 0.96 -0.42
CA TRP A 42 -12.56 0.13 0.51
C TRP A 42 -13.44 -0.58 1.52
N SER A 43 -13.16 -1.82 1.82
CA SER A 43 -13.58 -2.49 3.07
C SER A 43 -12.38 -2.63 4.00
N LEU A 44 -12.60 -2.57 5.31
CA LEU A 44 -11.54 -2.68 6.31
C LEU A 44 -11.64 -4.01 7.04
N GLN A 45 -10.57 -4.78 7.06
CA GLN A 45 -10.41 -5.95 7.93
C GLN A 45 -9.70 -5.55 9.21
N LEU A 46 -10.19 -6.04 10.36
CA LEU A 46 -9.64 -5.77 11.69
C LEU A 46 -9.09 -7.06 12.32
N PRO A 47 -8.09 -6.95 13.22
CA PRO A 47 -7.47 -8.10 13.89
C PRO A 47 -8.31 -8.65 15.05
N ILE A 48 -9.62 -8.47 15.01
CA ILE A 48 -10.60 -8.92 16.01
C ILE A 48 -11.73 -9.69 15.34
N GLY A 49 -12.50 -10.43 16.10
CA GLY A 49 -13.60 -11.26 15.62
C GLY A 49 -13.52 -12.69 16.18
N SER A 50 -14.13 -13.65 15.50
CA SER A 50 -14.02 -15.07 15.85
C SER A 50 -12.79 -15.70 15.20
N PRO A 51 -12.20 -16.77 15.75
CA PRO A 51 -11.08 -17.47 15.14
C PRO A 51 -11.37 -17.86 13.67
N GLY A 52 -10.49 -17.46 12.75
CA GLY A 52 -10.65 -17.67 11.32
C GLY A 52 -11.65 -16.74 10.60
N ALA A 53 -12.36 -15.88 11.33
CA ALA A 53 -13.36 -14.96 10.81
C ALA A 53 -13.15 -13.53 11.38
N PRO A 54 -12.12 -12.82 10.93
CA PRO A 54 -11.86 -11.45 11.39
C PRO A 54 -12.99 -10.50 10.97
N THR A 55 -13.25 -9.50 11.81
CA THR A 55 -14.26 -8.48 11.57
C THR A 55 -13.94 -7.69 10.31
N THR A 56 -14.94 -7.48 9.46
CA THR A 56 -14.84 -6.69 8.24
C THR A 56 -15.87 -5.56 8.28
N ILE A 57 -15.43 -4.33 8.01
CA ILE A 57 -16.26 -3.12 7.96
C ILE A 57 -16.49 -2.79 6.46
N PRO A 58 -17.74 -2.72 5.99
CA PRO A 58 -18.03 -2.43 4.59
C PRO A 58 -17.80 -0.95 4.23
N PRO A 59 -17.66 -0.61 2.94
CA PRO A 59 -17.44 0.77 2.47
C PRO A 59 -18.44 1.77 3.03
N SER A 60 -19.72 1.44 3.02
CA SER A 60 -20.81 2.32 3.50
C SER A 60 -20.69 2.74 4.98
N GLN A 61 -19.91 2.01 5.79
CA GLN A 61 -19.63 2.38 7.17
C GLN A 61 -18.31 3.16 7.30
N LEU A 62 -17.42 3.11 6.31
CA LEU A 62 -16.13 3.80 6.36
C LEU A 62 -16.20 5.25 5.90
N GLU A 63 -17.21 5.59 5.09
CA GLU A 63 -17.31 6.87 4.41
C GLU A 63 -17.66 8.05 5.34
N GLY A 64 -17.11 9.24 4.98
CA GLY A 64 -17.50 10.52 5.55
C GLY A 64 -16.89 10.84 6.91
N ALA A 65 -17.18 12.06 7.37
CA ALA A 65 -16.61 12.62 8.60
C ALA A 65 -17.04 11.88 9.88
N SER A 66 -18.18 11.19 9.84
CA SER A 66 -18.74 10.39 10.92
C SER A 66 -18.65 8.88 10.65
N GLY A 67 -17.80 8.48 9.69
CA GLY A 67 -17.58 7.08 9.35
C GLY A 67 -16.98 6.26 10.49
N TYR A 68 -16.80 4.98 10.24
CA TYR A 68 -16.27 4.06 11.23
C TYR A 68 -14.89 4.49 11.75
N THR A 69 -14.71 4.35 13.04
CA THR A 69 -13.41 4.48 13.73
C THR A 69 -13.34 3.44 14.86
N ASN A 70 -12.15 2.96 15.12
CA ASN A 70 -11.86 2.09 16.25
C ASN A 70 -10.65 2.67 16.99
N PRO A 71 -10.77 3.03 18.29
CA PRO A 71 -9.73 3.76 19.03
C PRO A 71 -8.44 2.95 19.24
N THR A 72 -8.48 1.64 18.99
CA THR A 72 -7.33 0.75 19.12
C THR A 72 -6.68 0.42 17.77
N TYR A 73 -7.50 0.15 16.74
CA TYR A 73 -7.00 -0.46 15.51
C TYR A 73 -7.07 0.45 14.28
N PHE A 74 -8.05 1.39 14.22
CA PHE A 74 -8.26 2.23 13.04
C PHE A 74 -8.88 3.58 13.39
N TRP A 75 -8.10 4.66 13.32
CA TRP A 75 -8.56 6.00 13.72
C TRP A 75 -7.84 7.13 12.99
N THR A 76 -8.37 8.34 13.09
CA THR A 76 -7.69 9.59 12.72
C THR A 76 -6.79 10.06 13.85
N ASP A 77 -5.51 10.25 13.58
CA ASP A 77 -4.57 10.78 14.57
C ASP A 77 -4.88 12.24 14.90
N LYS A 78 -5.00 12.55 16.17
CA LYS A 78 -5.40 13.89 16.67
C LYS A 78 -4.33 14.97 16.47
N ASN A 79 -3.08 14.59 16.17
CA ASN A 79 -1.98 15.53 15.97
C ASN A 79 -1.79 15.94 14.52
N ASP A 80 -2.04 15.03 13.57
CA ASP A 80 -1.70 15.25 12.17
C ASP A 80 -2.79 14.85 11.17
N GLY A 81 -3.95 14.36 11.63
CA GLY A 81 -5.09 13.98 10.79
C GLY A 81 -4.88 12.70 9.96
N SER A 82 -3.74 12.03 10.11
CA SER A 82 -3.44 10.81 9.36
C SER A 82 -4.39 9.67 9.71
N MET A 83 -4.71 8.83 8.73
CA MET A 83 -5.39 7.55 8.92
C MET A 83 -4.39 6.57 9.53
N THR A 84 -4.65 6.15 10.77
CA THR A 84 -3.75 5.31 11.56
C THR A 84 -4.29 3.90 11.69
N PHE A 85 -3.41 2.94 11.43
CA PHE A 85 -3.62 1.51 11.59
C PHE A 85 -2.72 0.98 12.70
N TRP A 86 -3.24 0.08 13.50
CA TRP A 86 -2.48 -0.73 14.45
C TRP A 86 -2.85 -2.20 14.27
N ASP A 87 -1.86 -3.04 14.06
CA ASP A 87 -2.02 -4.48 13.96
C ASP A 87 -1.10 -5.20 14.96
N PRO A 88 -1.66 -5.73 16.07
CA PRO A 88 -0.89 -6.48 17.06
C PRO A 88 -0.54 -7.89 16.56
N GLU A 89 0.50 -8.48 17.13
CA GLU A 89 0.86 -9.87 16.86
C GLU A 89 -0.21 -10.87 17.31
N ALA A 90 -0.96 -10.55 18.39
CA ALA A 90 -2.05 -11.35 18.96
C ALA A 90 -3.41 -11.05 18.31
N GLY A 91 -3.49 -10.99 17.00
CA GLY A 91 -4.73 -10.69 16.27
C GLY A 91 -5.43 -11.92 15.69
N VAL A 92 -6.74 -11.77 15.39
CA VAL A 92 -7.51 -12.76 14.63
C VAL A 92 -7.05 -12.79 13.18
N LYS A 93 -6.80 -13.99 12.65
CA LYS A 93 -6.29 -14.26 11.30
C LYS A 93 -7.36 -14.89 10.43
N THR A 94 -7.27 -14.69 9.11
CA THR A 94 -8.03 -15.49 8.14
C THR A 94 -7.49 -16.93 8.08
N PRO A 95 -8.28 -17.91 7.64
CA PRO A 95 -7.85 -19.32 7.61
C PRO A 95 -6.54 -19.56 6.83
N ASN A 96 -6.31 -18.77 5.78
CA ASN A 96 -5.15 -18.93 4.88
C ASN A 96 -4.02 -17.94 5.18
N SER A 97 -4.01 -17.29 6.35
CA SER A 97 -2.99 -16.33 6.75
C SER A 97 -2.28 -16.76 8.03
N ASN A 98 -0.98 -16.51 8.08
CA ASN A 98 -0.18 -16.72 9.28
C ASN A 98 -0.26 -15.54 10.26
N TYR A 99 -0.74 -14.38 9.78
CA TYR A 99 -0.69 -13.11 10.51
C TYR A 99 -2.05 -12.42 10.51
N ALA A 100 -2.31 -11.65 11.56
CA ALA A 100 -3.44 -10.73 11.63
C ALA A 100 -3.21 -9.52 10.71
N ARG A 101 -4.25 -8.68 10.57
CA ARG A 101 -4.14 -7.44 9.80
C ARG A 101 -5.16 -6.40 10.21
N THR A 102 -4.77 -5.15 10.15
CA THR A 102 -5.66 -4.00 10.06
C THR A 102 -5.46 -3.40 8.67
N GLU A 103 -6.25 -3.84 7.69
CA GLU A 103 -5.94 -3.61 6.29
C GLU A 103 -7.18 -3.35 5.45
N LEU A 104 -7.08 -2.37 4.57
CA LEU A 104 -8.08 -2.06 3.55
C LEU A 104 -7.98 -3.04 2.38
N ARG A 105 -9.15 -3.49 1.88
CA ARG A 105 -9.32 -4.26 0.65
C ARG A 105 -10.16 -3.45 -0.33
N GLU A 106 -9.70 -3.35 -1.54
CA GLU A 106 -10.40 -2.64 -2.61
C GLU A 106 -11.77 -3.26 -2.93
N MET A 107 -12.75 -2.37 -3.11
CA MET A 107 -14.14 -2.69 -3.45
C MET A 107 -14.55 -1.88 -4.68
N ASN A 108 -15.59 -2.31 -5.37
CA ASN A 108 -16.28 -1.48 -6.35
C ASN A 108 -17.19 -0.46 -5.65
N ALA A 109 -17.53 0.63 -6.33
CA ALA A 109 -18.41 1.67 -5.81
C ALA A 109 -19.81 1.16 -5.42
N ASN A 110 -20.26 0.02 -5.95
CA ASN A 110 -21.52 -0.62 -5.59
C ASN A 110 -21.41 -1.52 -4.34
N GLY A 111 -20.24 -1.56 -3.69
CA GLY A 111 -19.95 -2.37 -2.49
C GLY A 111 -19.61 -3.83 -2.77
N SER A 112 -19.58 -4.27 -4.03
CA SER A 112 -19.06 -5.61 -4.38
C SER A 112 -17.52 -5.63 -4.32
N ALA A 113 -16.94 -6.82 -4.20
CA ALA A 113 -15.50 -6.98 -4.22
C ALA A 113 -14.89 -6.50 -5.55
N ALA A 114 -13.87 -5.66 -5.51
CA ALA A 114 -13.12 -5.30 -6.71
C ALA A 114 -12.40 -6.53 -7.27
N ASP A 115 -12.39 -6.66 -8.59
CA ASP A 115 -11.88 -7.82 -9.32
C ASP A 115 -11.57 -7.39 -10.77
N TRP A 116 -10.39 -6.80 -11.00
CA TRP A 116 -10.02 -6.23 -12.29
C TRP A 116 -9.00 -7.09 -13.04
N ALA A 117 -9.15 -7.18 -14.38
CA ALA A 117 -8.20 -7.85 -15.25
C ALA A 117 -6.88 -7.06 -15.31
N LEU A 118 -5.78 -7.73 -15.64
CA LEU A 118 -4.47 -7.08 -15.79
C LEU A 118 -4.41 -6.09 -16.98
N ALA A 119 -5.38 -6.17 -17.91
CA ALA A 119 -5.46 -5.24 -19.04
C ALA A 119 -5.81 -3.82 -18.57
N GLY A 120 -5.29 -2.80 -19.27
CA GLY A 120 -5.48 -1.41 -18.89
C GLY A 120 -4.36 -0.87 -18.01
N SER A 121 -4.69 0.11 -17.19
CA SER A 121 -3.79 0.73 -16.22
C SER A 121 -4.48 0.79 -14.85
N HIS A 122 -3.83 0.24 -13.87
CA HIS A 122 -4.32 0.17 -12.49
C HIS A 122 -3.24 0.67 -11.56
N LYS A 123 -3.58 1.58 -10.64
CA LYS A 123 -2.58 2.19 -9.76
C LYS A 123 -3.12 2.41 -8.35
N LEU A 124 -2.36 1.98 -7.37
CA LEU A 124 -2.46 2.31 -5.96
C LEU A 124 -1.35 3.29 -5.62
N SER A 125 -1.71 4.46 -5.07
CA SER A 125 -0.75 5.48 -4.62
C SER A 125 -0.96 5.77 -3.16
N ALA A 126 0.14 5.89 -2.40
CA ALA A 126 0.09 6.21 -0.99
C ALA A 126 1.25 7.11 -0.56
N ARG A 127 0.98 7.94 0.47
CA ARG A 127 1.98 8.60 1.31
C ARG A 127 1.77 8.15 2.75
N LEU A 128 2.81 7.60 3.35
CA LEU A 128 2.70 6.95 4.65
C LEU A 128 3.95 7.17 5.51
N ARG A 129 3.83 6.75 6.78
CA ARG A 129 4.93 6.66 7.75
C ARG A 129 4.75 5.40 8.59
N ILE A 130 5.80 4.62 8.76
CA ILE A 130 5.82 3.54 9.74
C ILE A 130 6.22 4.14 11.09
N VAL A 131 5.33 4.01 12.07
CA VAL A 131 5.55 4.55 13.43
C VAL A 131 6.32 3.55 14.28
N SER A 132 5.93 2.28 14.19
CA SER A 132 6.59 1.16 14.86
C SER A 132 6.36 -0.12 14.07
N VAL A 133 7.28 -1.05 14.15
CA VAL A 133 7.17 -2.39 13.58
C VAL A 133 8.11 -3.34 14.30
N THR A 134 7.64 -4.53 14.67
CA THR A 134 8.44 -5.54 15.41
C THR A 134 9.36 -6.30 14.47
N LYS A 135 8.85 -6.84 13.35
CA LYS A 135 9.66 -7.58 12.35
C LYS A 135 9.56 -6.96 10.98
N SER A 136 8.41 -7.03 10.36
CA SER A 136 8.12 -6.33 9.11
C SER A 136 6.61 -6.12 8.97
N VAL A 137 6.22 -5.20 8.10
CA VAL A 137 4.83 -4.90 7.78
C VAL A 137 4.67 -4.82 6.27
N CYS A 138 3.62 -5.44 5.72
CA CYS A 138 3.18 -5.21 4.35
C CYS A 138 2.21 -4.03 4.33
N VAL A 139 2.49 -3.03 3.48
CA VAL A 139 1.75 -1.76 3.45
C VAL A 139 0.98 -1.52 2.16
N GLY A 140 1.15 -2.39 1.17
CA GLY A 140 0.46 -2.32 -0.11
C GLY A 140 0.61 -3.62 -0.88
N GLN A 141 -0.47 -4.05 -1.55
CA GLN A 141 -0.50 -5.31 -2.29
C GLN A 141 -1.28 -5.16 -3.60
N ILE A 142 -0.91 -5.98 -4.58
CA ILE A 142 -1.83 -6.49 -5.61
C ILE A 142 -2.11 -7.95 -5.24
N HIS A 143 -3.36 -8.28 -5.01
CA HIS A 143 -3.76 -9.62 -4.59
C HIS A 143 -4.60 -10.30 -5.68
N LEU A 144 -4.51 -11.63 -5.79
CA LEU A 144 -5.30 -12.41 -6.75
C LEU A 144 -6.76 -12.46 -6.31
N GLY A 145 -7.65 -12.20 -7.26
CA GLY A 145 -9.10 -12.32 -7.19
C GLY A 145 -9.61 -13.58 -7.89
N SER A 146 -10.56 -13.42 -8.81
CA SER A 146 -11.10 -14.52 -9.61
C SER A 146 -10.10 -15.01 -10.68
N GLY A 147 -10.46 -16.10 -11.37
CA GLY A 147 -9.67 -16.69 -12.44
C GLY A 147 -8.92 -17.97 -12.05
N GLY A 148 -8.98 -18.36 -10.78
CA GLY A 148 -8.39 -19.59 -10.26
C GLY A 148 -8.64 -19.77 -8.77
N SER A 149 -8.01 -20.79 -8.16
CA SER A 149 -8.16 -21.12 -6.73
C SER A 149 -7.09 -20.50 -5.82
N SER A 150 -6.13 -19.75 -6.38
CA SER A 150 -5.05 -19.15 -5.60
C SER A 150 -5.57 -18.05 -4.66
N THR A 151 -5.04 -18.04 -3.44
CA THR A 151 -5.24 -16.98 -2.43
C THR A 151 -3.95 -16.19 -2.16
N LYS A 152 -3.01 -16.23 -3.13
CA LYS A 152 -1.72 -15.52 -3.02
C LYS A 152 -1.83 -14.10 -3.53
N PRO A 153 -0.93 -13.19 -3.11
CA PRO A 153 -0.75 -11.91 -3.78
C PRO A 153 -0.07 -12.10 -5.14
N LEU A 154 -0.10 -11.08 -6.00
CA LEU A 154 0.82 -10.92 -7.11
C LEU A 154 2.10 -10.23 -6.64
N VAL A 155 1.94 -9.16 -5.85
CA VAL A 155 3.04 -8.43 -5.19
C VAL A 155 2.66 -7.94 -3.81
N GLU A 156 3.66 -7.79 -2.95
CA GLU A 156 3.56 -7.23 -1.60
C GLU A 156 4.71 -6.27 -1.32
N LEU A 157 4.40 -5.08 -0.85
CA LEU A 157 5.39 -4.06 -0.47
C LEU A 157 5.61 -4.08 1.04
N TYR A 158 6.83 -4.39 1.46
CA TYR A 158 7.19 -4.57 2.86
C TYR A 158 8.14 -3.50 3.36
N TYR A 159 8.04 -3.23 4.67
CA TYR A 159 8.95 -2.38 5.40
C TYR A 159 9.47 -3.11 6.65
N ALA A 160 10.77 -3.02 6.94
CA ALA A 160 11.44 -3.64 8.07
C ALA A 160 11.90 -2.60 9.12
N PRO A 161 12.19 -3.00 10.39
CA PRO A 161 12.57 -2.08 11.47
C PRO A 161 13.83 -1.24 11.19
N ASN A 162 14.75 -1.75 10.37
CA ASN A 162 15.96 -1.04 9.94
C ASN A 162 15.74 -0.04 8.79
N GLY A 163 14.48 0.14 8.38
CA GLY A 163 14.11 1.04 7.30
C GLY A 163 14.11 0.42 5.91
N ASP A 164 14.53 -0.82 5.75
CA ASP A 164 14.57 -1.47 4.44
C ASP A 164 13.17 -1.68 3.88
N ILE A 165 13.01 -1.29 2.61
CA ILE A 165 11.80 -1.50 1.82
C ILE A 165 12.10 -2.60 0.80
N THR A 166 11.23 -3.61 0.75
CA THR A 166 11.35 -4.71 -0.22
C THR A 166 10.03 -4.95 -0.94
N LEU A 167 10.09 -5.23 -2.25
CA LEU A 167 8.96 -5.74 -3.00
C LEU A 167 9.07 -7.27 -3.09
N GLY A 168 8.06 -7.97 -2.61
CA GLY A 168 7.85 -9.38 -2.89
C GLY A 168 7.07 -9.53 -4.20
N THR A 169 7.61 -10.29 -5.15
CA THR A 169 6.90 -10.70 -6.36
C THR A 169 6.70 -12.20 -6.32
N GLU A 170 5.47 -12.69 -6.48
CA GLU A 170 5.23 -14.13 -6.55
C GLU A 170 5.69 -14.69 -7.89
N ASN A 171 6.34 -15.85 -7.87
CA ASN A 171 6.86 -16.52 -9.06
C ASN A 171 5.75 -17.26 -9.84
N SER A 172 4.70 -17.66 -9.12
CA SER A 172 3.51 -18.29 -9.70
C SER A 172 2.30 -18.10 -8.77
N PRO A 173 1.06 -18.35 -9.24
CA PRO A 173 -0.13 -18.37 -8.38
C PRO A 173 -0.07 -19.39 -7.22
N ASP A 174 0.80 -20.39 -7.31
CA ASP A 174 1.03 -21.36 -6.23
C ASP A 174 1.98 -20.85 -5.14
N GLY A 175 2.66 -19.71 -5.40
CA GLY A 175 3.60 -19.08 -4.49
C GLY A 175 5.04 -19.04 -4.99
N GLY A 176 5.99 -18.93 -4.08
CA GLY A 176 7.42 -18.87 -4.39
C GLY A 176 7.91 -17.42 -4.52
N GLN A 177 7.64 -16.60 -3.50
CA GLN A 177 7.94 -15.17 -3.53
C GLN A 177 9.44 -14.86 -3.61
N THR A 178 9.82 -14.00 -4.56
CA THR A 178 11.15 -13.38 -4.64
C THR A 178 11.10 -11.99 -4.03
N ARG A 179 12.06 -11.68 -3.13
CA ARG A 179 12.18 -10.38 -2.47
C ARG A 179 13.23 -9.51 -3.16
N HIS A 180 12.83 -8.28 -3.54
CA HIS A 180 13.67 -7.29 -4.20
C HIS A 180 13.87 -6.10 -3.27
N PRO A 181 15.12 -5.76 -2.85
CA PRO A 181 15.38 -4.47 -2.18
C PRO A 181 15.04 -3.31 -3.11
N VAL A 182 14.21 -2.36 -2.64
CA VAL A 182 13.71 -1.25 -3.47
C VAL A 182 13.94 0.12 -2.84
N GLY A 183 14.43 0.17 -1.61
CA GLY A 183 14.76 1.43 -0.93
C GLY A 183 15.04 1.23 0.54
N ASN A 184 15.41 2.33 1.19
CA ASN A 184 15.53 2.43 2.63
C ASN A 184 15.04 3.80 3.09
N VAL A 185 14.18 3.84 4.09
CA VAL A 185 13.65 5.06 4.72
C VAL A 185 13.66 4.87 6.22
N ALA A 186 14.26 5.79 6.95
CA ALA A 186 14.34 5.68 8.41
C ALA A 186 12.95 5.61 9.05
N LEU A 187 12.81 4.78 10.09
CA LEU A 187 11.57 4.64 10.88
C LEU A 187 11.09 6.03 11.34
N GLY A 188 9.80 6.28 11.24
CA GLY A 188 9.20 7.57 11.59
C GLY A 188 9.25 8.64 10.50
N THR A 189 9.90 8.40 9.36
CA THR A 189 9.95 9.32 8.22
C THR A 189 8.80 9.04 7.25
N GLN A 190 8.18 10.08 6.68
CA GLN A 190 7.20 9.93 5.60
C GLN A 190 7.87 9.58 4.28
N TRP A 191 7.23 8.72 3.52
CA TRP A 191 7.62 8.34 2.16
C TRP A 191 6.41 8.03 1.29
N ASN A 192 6.62 7.92 -0.02
CA ASN A 192 5.56 7.67 -0.99
C ASN A 192 5.82 6.37 -1.74
N TYR A 193 4.73 5.69 -2.12
CA TYR A 193 4.81 4.64 -3.13
C TYR A 193 3.66 4.74 -4.14
N ASP A 194 3.94 4.28 -5.36
CA ASP A 194 2.95 3.86 -6.33
C ASP A 194 3.21 2.39 -6.68
N ILE A 195 2.17 1.56 -6.62
CA ILE A 195 2.15 0.20 -7.18
C ILE A 195 1.19 0.23 -8.36
N ALA A 196 1.69 -0.01 -9.57
CA ALA A 196 0.88 0.09 -10.77
C ALA A 196 1.05 -1.14 -11.67
N VAL A 197 -0.03 -1.54 -12.35
CA VAL A 197 0.01 -2.43 -13.51
C VAL A 197 -0.14 -1.58 -14.77
N SER A 198 0.68 -1.84 -15.76
CA SER A 198 0.65 -1.13 -17.04
C SER A 198 0.87 -2.13 -18.18
N GLY A 199 0.01 -2.06 -19.21
CA GLY A 199 0.10 -2.91 -20.39
C GLY A 199 -0.16 -4.40 -20.12
N GLY A 200 -0.75 -4.76 -18.98
CA GLY A 200 -1.18 -6.13 -18.65
C GLY A 200 -0.08 -7.11 -18.26
N ASN A 201 1.18 -6.74 -18.29
CA ASN A 201 2.30 -7.66 -18.10
C ASN A 201 3.45 -7.12 -17.22
N THR A 202 3.29 -5.95 -16.65
CA THR A 202 4.36 -5.29 -15.89
C THR A 202 3.81 -4.60 -14.65
N VAL A 203 4.38 -4.93 -13.49
CA VAL A 203 4.23 -4.13 -12.27
C VAL A 203 5.29 -3.05 -12.27
N LYS A 204 4.89 -1.79 -12.09
CA LYS A 204 5.77 -0.65 -11.85
C LYS A 204 5.64 -0.24 -10.39
N LEU A 205 6.76 -0.27 -9.67
CA LEU A 205 6.86 0.25 -8.31
C LEU A 205 7.62 1.56 -8.34
N THR A 206 7.04 2.61 -7.78
CA THR A 206 7.73 3.89 -7.56
C THR A 206 7.87 4.12 -6.06
N ILE A 207 9.09 4.36 -5.59
CA ILE A 207 9.39 4.76 -4.20
C ILE A 207 10.05 6.14 -4.24
N ASN A 208 9.42 7.13 -3.60
CA ASN A 208 9.93 8.51 -3.55
C ASN A 208 10.36 9.06 -4.93
N GLY A 209 9.60 8.73 -5.98
CA GLY A 209 9.87 9.19 -7.36
C GLY A 209 10.80 8.28 -8.17
N THR A 210 11.46 7.29 -7.58
CA THR A 210 12.28 6.31 -8.31
C THR A 210 11.44 5.10 -8.70
N THR A 211 11.34 4.81 -10.00
CA THR A 211 10.52 3.72 -10.55
C THR A 211 11.36 2.53 -10.97
N THR A 212 10.92 1.35 -10.57
CA THR A 212 11.45 0.05 -11.02
C THR A 212 10.31 -0.79 -11.60
N SER A 213 10.61 -1.61 -12.62
CA SER A 213 9.62 -2.43 -13.32
C SER A 213 9.92 -3.92 -13.12
N TYR A 214 8.85 -4.70 -12.93
CA TYR A 214 8.90 -6.15 -12.71
C TYR A 214 7.96 -6.84 -13.68
N PRO A 215 8.41 -7.83 -14.46
CA PRO A 215 7.53 -8.57 -15.36
C PRO A 215 6.55 -9.42 -14.54
N ILE A 216 5.30 -9.51 -15.01
CA ILE A 216 4.29 -10.41 -14.47
C ILE A 216 4.42 -11.75 -15.21
N PRO A 217 4.66 -12.87 -14.53
CA PRO A 217 4.68 -14.19 -15.16
C PRO A 217 3.34 -14.50 -15.81
N SER A 218 3.37 -15.15 -17.00
CA SER A 218 2.17 -15.45 -17.79
C SER A 218 1.15 -16.33 -17.05
N SER A 219 1.59 -17.10 -16.04
CA SER A 219 0.72 -17.90 -15.19
C SER A 219 -0.32 -17.08 -14.41
N PHE A 220 -0.11 -15.76 -14.27
CA PHE A 220 -1.06 -14.85 -13.61
C PHE A 220 -2.09 -14.23 -14.56
N PHE A 221 -1.94 -14.38 -15.88
CA PHE A 221 -2.78 -13.66 -16.85
C PHE A 221 -4.26 -14.09 -16.84
N ALA A 222 -4.54 -15.29 -16.34
CA ALA A 222 -5.92 -15.75 -16.16
C ALA A 222 -6.60 -15.21 -14.89
N TYR A 223 -5.81 -14.65 -13.96
CA TYR A 223 -6.34 -14.14 -12.69
C TYR A 223 -6.72 -12.66 -12.81
N HIS A 224 -7.85 -12.30 -12.22
CA HIS A 224 -8.16 -10.92 -11.87
C HIS A 224 -7.45 -10.52 -10.58
N GLN A 225 -7.42 -9.23 -10.31
CA GLN A 225 -6.64 -8.63 -9.24
C GLN A 225 -7.49 -7.65 -8.42
N TYR A 226 -6.98 -7.26 -7.25
CA TYR A 226 -7.46 -6.14 -6.45
C TYR A 226 -6.34 -5.57 -5.59
N PHE A 227 -6.45 -4.32 -5.19
CA PHE A 227 -5.49 -3.70 -4.29
C PHE A 227 -5.82 -3.94 -2.83
N LYS A 228 -4.77 -3.89 -2.00
CA LYS A 228 -4.87 -3.80 -0.54
C LYS A 228 -3.85 -2.79 -0.04
N ALA A 229 -4.21 -2.07 1.06
CA ALA A 229 -3.34 -1.09 1.70
C ALA A 229 -3.64 -1.03 3.21
N GLY A 230 -2.62 -0.80 4.03
CA GLY A 230 -2.83 -0.67 5.48
C GLY A 230 -1.67 -1.22 6.28
N ASP A 231 -2.01 -1.99 7.30
CA ASP A 231 -1.07 -2.64 8.21
C ASP A 231 -1.32 -4.16 8.20
N TYR A 232 -0.49 -4.88 7.46
CA TYR A 232 -0.46 -6.33 7.51
C TYR A 232 0.86 -6.74 8.16
N ASN A 233 0.86 -6.80 9.48
CA ASN A 233 1.98 -7.21 10.31
C ASN A 233 2.46 -8.60 9.92
N GLN A 234 3.78 -8.80 9.85
CA GLN A 234 4.41 -10.05 9.42
C GLN A 234 5.06 -10.80 10.59
N SER A 235 4.43 -10.71 11.76
CA SER A 235 4.79 -11.50 12.94
C SER A 235 3.54 -11.90 13.71
N SER A 236 3.65 -12.97 14.49
CA SER A 236 2.54 -13.52 15.30
C SER A 236 3.09 -14.04 16.62
N SER A 237 2.46 -13.62 17.70
CA SER A 237 2.66 -14.11 19.07
C SER A 237 1.40 -13.79 19.88
N ASP A 238 1.40 -14.05 21.19
CA ASP A 238 0.34 -13.67 22.09
C ASP A 238 0.44 -12.21 22.59
N SER A 239 1.39 -11.43 22.03
CA SER A 239 1.59 -10.03 22.42
C SER A 239 0.55 -9.10 21.78
N THR A 240 -0.12 -8.31 22.60
CA THR A 240 -1.02 -7.22 22.20
C THR A 240 -0.30 -5.87 22.05
N SER A 241 0.98 -5.79 22.48
CA SER A 241 1.80 -4.58 22.44
C SER A 241 2.89 -4.62 21.35
N ASN A 242 3.29 -5.81 20.89
CA ASN A 242 4.11 -5.98 19.69
C ASN A 242 3.22 -6.01 18.47
N GLY A 243 3.75 -5.51 17.34
CA GLY A 243 3.02 -5.42 16.09
C GLY A 243 3.57 -4.33 15.19
N ALA A 244 2.72 -3.80 14.32
CA ALA A 244 3.07 -2.67 13.49
C ALA A 244 2.05 -1.54 13.64
N LYS A 245 2.51 -0.29 13.51
CA LYS A 245 1.68 0.91 13.47
C LYS A 245 2.04 1.73 12.25
N VAL A 246 1.06 1.92 11.39
CA VAL A 246 1.21 2.62 10.10
C VAL A 246 0.28 3.83 10.06
N LYS A 247 0.77 4.96 9.57
CA LYS A 247 0.00 6.18 9.33
C LYS A 247 0.00 6.51 7.84
N PHE A 248 -1.18 6.67 7.26
CA PHE A 248 -1.36 7.15 5.89
C PHE A 248 -1.72 8.63 5.88
N TYR A 249 -1.10 9.38 4.98
CA TYR A 249 -1.33 10.81 4.73
C TYR A 249 -1.95 11.06 3.35
N ALA A 250 -1.91 10.08 2.47
CA ALA A 250 -2.65 10.01 1.22
C ALA A 250 -2.84 8.54 0.84
N LEU A 251 -3.98 8.23 0.22
CA LEU A 251 -4.28 6.92 -0.35
C LEU A 251 -5.27 7.11 -1.48
N THR A 252 -4.93 6.63 -2.67
CA THR A 252 -5.81 6.68 -3.84
C THR A 252 -5.63 5.43 -4.71
N VAL A 253 -6.72 5.02 -5.38
CA VAL A 253 -6.69 4.03 -6.46
C VAL A 253 -7.21 4.65 -7.74
N SER A 254 -6.74 4.18 -8.87
CA SER A 254 -7.25 4.58 -10.18
C SER A 254 -7.15 3.44 -11.18
N HIS A 255 -8.15 3.37 -12.07
CA HIS A 255 -8.25 2.40 -13.15
C HIS A 255 -8.60 3.11 -14.46
N SER A 256 -7.99 2.69 -15.59
CA SER A 256 -8.26 3.23 -16.93
C SER A 256 -7.97 2.21 -18.03
#